data_972bb43f3408240b1115f537b94677d7
#
_entry.id   972bb43f3408240b1115f537b94677d7
#
_cell.length_a   1.000
_cell.length_b   1.000
_cell.length_c   1.000
_cell.angle_alpha   90.00
_cell.angle_beta   90.00
_cell.angle_gamma   90.00
#
_symmetry.space_group_name_H-M   'P 1'
#
loop_
_entity.id
_entity.type
_entity.pdbx_description
1 polymer ?
#
loop_
_entity_poly.entity_id
_entity_poly.type
_entity_poly.pdbx_seq_one_letter_code
_entity_poly.pdbx_strand_id
1 'polypeptide(L)'
;MTRIGLIGCGMWGRNLARNLAQLGVLGGVADLVSAHAEGLAAEFEVPAMNISTLLGQTKLDGAKLDGTGLDGVVIATAAPTHRDLACRALAAGLHVFVEKPLALDLEDAEAIAATARNAGRQVMVGHLIRYHDAFLALQEHLAAGLIGTIRHVSANRLAMGRIRATESVIYDLCPHDLSLILALMGEMPHQVSSRGASHITPGLPDMTSTWLGFSGGRSAMMTTGWMCPYKEHRLSVTGERGSLVFDDTRPWAEKLTLYRDEITPDGANFAITRAAPIQLPVPESEPLKQEMRAFIACCETGAAPPTDIADGLAVQRILQTIDDTFTEFGAAPGSPDVTLARKG
;
A
#
# COMPACT_ATOMS: atom_id res chain seq x y z
N MET A 1 26.12 -12.89 2.86
CA MET A 1 25.58 -11.66 2.28
C MET A 1 24.21 -12.00 1.74
N THR A 2 23.20 -11.19 2.03
CA THR A 2 21.82 -11.41 1.56
C THR A 2 21.74 -11.26 0.05
N ARG A 3 21.00 -12.14 -0.61
CA ARG A 3 20.78 -12.10 -2.07
C ARG A 3 19.30 -12.20 -2.38
N ILE A 4 18.82 -11.30 -3.20
CA ILE A 4 17.39 -11.18 -3.54
C ILE A 4 17.23 -11.28 -5.05
N GLY A 5 16.33 -12.18 -5.50
CA GLY A 5 15.91 -12.26 -6.89
C GLY A 5 14.77 -11.29 -7.19
N LEU A 6 14.62 -10.89 -8.45
CA LEU A 6 13.49 -10.10 -8.93
C LEU A 6 12.74 -10.85 -10.02
N ILE A 7 11.42 -10.95 -9.91
CA ILE A 7 10.52 -11.46 -10.94
C ILE A 7 9.61 -10.33 -11.40
N GLY A 8 9.64 -10.02 -12.71
CA GLY A 8 8.94 -8.90 -13.30
C GLY A 8 9.86 -7.72 -13.58
N CYS A 9 10.31 -7.60 -14.81
CA CYS A 9 11.30 -6.60 -15.28
C CYS A 9 10.64 -5.43 -16.02
N GLY A 10 9.36 -5.15 -15.74
CA GLY A 10 8.65 -3.99 -16.26
C GLY A 10 9.14 -2.68 -15.64
N MET A 11 8.43 -1.57 -15.95
CA MET A 11 8.80 -0.23 -15.49
C MET A 11 8.96 -0.14 -13.95
N TRP A 12 8.08 -0.78 -13.18
CA TRP A 12 8.17 -0.78 -11.72
C TRP A 12 9.27 -1.72 -11.21
N GLY A 13 9.39 -2.91 -11.80
CA GLY A 13 10.47 -3.85 -11.49
C GLY A 13 11.86 -3.25 -11.69
N ARG A 14 12.05 -2.37 -12.69
CA ARG A 14 13.30 -1.63 -12.89
C ARG A 14 13.63 -0.71 -11.70
N ASN A 15 12.64 -0.04 -11.11
CA ASN A 15 12.86 0.78 -9.91
C ASN A 15 13.26 -0.05 -8.70
N LEU A 16 12.66 -1.23 -8.54
CA LEU A 16 13.01 -2.20 -7.49
C LEU A 16 14.41 -2.77 -7.71
N ALA A 17 14.74 -3.19 -8.95
CA ALA A 17 16.08 -3.66 -9.32
C ALA A 17 17.15 -2.62 -9.02
N ARG A 18 16.92 -1.35 -9.39
CA ARG A 18 17.85 -0.25 -9.11
C ARG A 18 18.13 -0.13 -7.61
N ASN A 19 17.09 -0.17 -6.78
CA ASN A 19 17.25 -0.08 -5.32
C ASN A 19 17.99 -1.29 -4.74
N LEU A 20 17.64 -2.52 -5.17
CA LEU A 20 18.32 -3.73 -4.73
C LEU A 20 19.80 -3.77 -5.19
N ALA A 21 20.08 -3.30 -6.40
CA ALA A 21 21.47 -3.19 -6.92
C ALA A 21 22.27 -2.15 -6.13
N GLN A 22 21.71 -0.96 -5.85
CA GLN A 22 22.35 0.06 -5.02
C GLN A 22 22.60 -0.40 -3.58
N LEU A 23 21.78 -1.32 -3.07
CA LEU A 23 21.95 -1.94 -1.75
C LEU A 23 22.89 -3.16 -1.80
N GLY A 24 23.39 -3.54 -2.99
CA GLY A 24 24.36 -4.61 -3.18
C GLY A 24 23.79 -6.03 -2.98
N VAL A 25 22.46 -6.21 -3.11
CA VAL A 25 21.79 -7.48 -2.81
C VAL A 25 21.07 -8.11 -4.01
N LEU A 26 21.01 -7.46 -5.16
CA LEU A 26 20.35 -8.01 -6.36
C LEU A 26 21.14 -9.24 -6.86
N GLY A 27 20.51 -10.42 -6.78
CA GLY A 27 21.13 -11.71 -7.09
C GLY A 27 20.84 -12.23 -8.49
N GLY A 28 19.80 -11.69 -9.16
CA GLY A 28 19.39 -12.06 -10.51
C GLY A 28 17.97 -11.61 -10.80
N VAL A 29 17.58 -11.62 -12.06
CA VAL A 29 16.29 -11.15 -12.55
C VAL A 29 15.63 -12.17 -13.48
N ALA A 30 14.29 -12.21 -13.47
CA ALA A 30 13.49 -13.07 -14.33
C ALA A 30 12.23 -12.34 -14.82
N ASP A 31 11.82 -12.65 -16.03
CA ASP A 31 10.56 -12.17 -16.64
C ASP A 31 10.00 -13.23 -17.59
N LEU A 32 8.69 -13.21 -17.86
CA LEU A 32 8.09 -14.03 -18.90
C LEU A 32 8.61 -13.66 -20.28
N VAL A 33 8.93 -12.39 -20.50
CA VAL A 33 9.54 -11.88 -21.72
C VAL A 33 11.05 -11.80 -21.51
N SER A 34 11.78 -12.76 -22.07
CA SER A 34 13.25 -12.89 -21.87
C SER A 34 14.00 -11.59 -22.16
N ALA A 35 13.60 -10.85 -23.21
CA ALA A 35 14.22 -9.58 -23.55
C ALA A 35 14.14 -8.52 -22.46
N HIS A 36 13.07 -8.51 -21.63
CA HIS A 36 12.96 -7.62 -20.46
C HIS A 36 13.97 -8.01 -19.38
N ALA A 37 14.10 -9.31 -19.09
CA ALA A 37 15.06 -9.81 -18.12
C ALA A 37 16.50 -9.56 -18.59
N GLU A 38 16.83 -9.83 -19.85
CA GLU A 38 18.15 -9.60 -20.45
C GLU A 38 18.55 -8.13 -20.42
N GLY A 39 17.61 -7.22 -20.76
CA GLY A 39 17.85 -5.78 -20.71
C GLY A 39 18.16 -5.28 -19.30
N LEU A 40 17.40 -5.75 -18.31
CA LEU A 40 17.61 -5.37 -16.92
C LEU A 40 18.87 -6.01 -16.32
N ALA A 41 19.16 -7.26 -16.68
CA ALA A 41 20.35 -7.99 -16.29
C ALA A 41 21.63 -7.29 -16.78
N ALA A 42 21.63 -6.83 -18.03
CA ALA A 42 22.74 -6.08 -18.60
C ALA A 42 22.94 -4.71 -17.92
N GLU A 43 21.84 -4.03 -17.54
CA GLU A 43 21.89 -2.72 -16.88
C GLU A 43 22.52 -2.81 -15.47
N PHE A 44 22.22 -3.88 -14.73
CA PHE A 44 22.66 -4.03 -13.33
C PHE A 44 23.74 -5.10 -13.14
N GLU A 45 24.29 -5.66 -14.21
CA GLU A 45 25.37 -6.66 -14.21
C GLU A 45 25.04 -7.89 -13.36
N VAL A 46 23.80 -8.39 -13.49
CA VAL A 46 23.31 -9.59 -12.78
C VAL A 46 22.81 -10.65 -13.77
N PRO A 47 22.69 -11.93 -13.37
CA PRO A 47 22.18 -12.96 -14.25
C PRO A 47 20.70 -12.74 -14.65
N ALA A 48 20.39 -12.88 -15.94
CA ALA A 48 19.03 -13.12 -16.43
C ALA A 48 18.72 -14.62 -16.40
N MET A 49 17.57 -14.99 -15.84
CA MET A 49 17.16 -16.38 -15.68
C MET A 49 15.69 -16.56 -16.08
N ASN A 50 15.30 -17.80 -16.37
CA ASN A 50 13.86 -18.10 -16.33
C ASN A 50 13.38 -18.21 -14.88
N ILE A 51 12.07 -18.02 -14.67
CA ILE A 51 11.46 -17.97 -13.31
C ILE A 51 11.74 -19.26 -12.52
N SER A 52 11.68 -20.44 -13.17
CA SER A 52 11.90 -21.71 -12.48
C SER A 52 13.35 -21.86 -12.03
N THR A 53 14.32 -21.43 -12.84
CA THR A 53 15.74 -21.44 -12.49
C THR A 53 16.01 -20.46 -11.34
N LEU A 54 15.43 -19.26 -11.38
CA LEU A 54 15.61 -18.27 -10.31
C LEU A 54 15.04 -18.77 -8.98
N LEU A 55 13.84 -19.35 -8.97
CA LEU A 55 13.22 -19.93 -7.78
C LEU A 55 13.94 -21.19 -7.28
N GLY A 56 14.64 -21.91 -8.16
CA GLY A 56 15.44 -23.07 -7.79
C GLY A 56 16.79 -22.70 -7.14
N GLN A 57 17.20 -21.45 -7.16
CA GLN A 57 18.42 -20.96 -6.52
C GLN A 57 18.20 -20.65 -5.04
N THR A 58 17.88 -21.66 -4.26
CA THR A 58 17.65 -21.52 -2.81
C THR A 58 18.83 -22.06 -2.02
N LYS A 59 19.01 -21.55 -0.81
CA LYS A 59 19.94 -22.14 0.18
C LYS A 59 19.22 -23.30 0.88
N LEU A 60 19.14 -24.47 0.24
CA LEU A 60 18.62 -25.66 0.86
C LEU A 60 19.56 -26.17 1.97
N ASP A 61 19.03 -26.36 3.18
CA ASP A 61 19.63 -27.10 4.31
C ASP A 61 21.04 -26.66 4.74
N GLY A 62 21.32 -25.36 4.78
CA GLY A 62 22.60 -24.85 5.31
C GLY A 62 23.82 -25.14 4.41
N ALA A 63 23.67 -25.84 3.31
CA ALA A 63 24.68 -26.00 2.31
C ALA A 63 24.71 -24.76 1.41
N LYS A 64 25.68 -23.90 1.59
CA LYS A 64 26.03 -22.85 0.63
C LYS A 64 26.49 -23.55 -0.65
N LEU A 65 25.56 -23.72 -1.60
CA LEU A 65 25.98 -23.97 -2.98
C LEU A 65 26.68 -22.70 -3.46
N ASP A 66 27.99 -22.67 -3.46
CA ASP A 66 28.87 -21.67 -4.09
C ASP A 66 28.59 -20.18 -3.85
N GLY A 67 27.88 -19.82 -2.78
CA GLY A 67 27.52 -18.42 -2.51
C GLY A 67 26.45 -17.82 -3.43
N THR A 68 25.80 -18.62 -4.29
CA THR A 68 24.84 -18.17 -5.30
C THR A 68 23.37 -18.24 -4.86
N GLY A 69 23.05 -18.89 -3.74
CA GLY A 69 21.68 -19.07 -3.27
C GLY A 69 20.99 -17.75 -2.87
N LEU A 70 19.69 -17.64 -3.19
CA LEU A 70 18.84 -16.51 -2.80
C LEU A 70 18.29 -16.71 -1.39
N ASP A 71 18.06 -15.60 -0.67
CA ASP A 71 17.38 -15.54 0.63
C ASP A 71 15.92 -15.12 0.47
N GLY A 72 15.63 -14.35 -0.57
CA GLY A 72 14.30 -13.84 -0.86
C GLY A 72 14.10 -13.49 -2.32
N VAL A 73 12.86 -13.24 -2.67
CA VAL A 73 12.45 -12.80 -4.01
C VAL A 73 11.46 -11.66 -3.94
N VAL A 74 11.61 -10.70 -4.84
CA VAL A 74 10.69 -9.60 -5.10
C VAL A 74 9.84 -9.96 -6.32
N ILE A 75 8.51 -9.92 -6.18
CA ILE A 75 7.53 -10.17 -7.24
C ILE A 75 6.88 -8.85 -7.62
N ALA A 76 7.19 -8.37 -8.83
CA ALA A 76 6.72 -7.10 -9.40
C ALA A 76 6.01 -7.32 -10.75
N THR A 77 5.27 -8.40 -10.84
CA THR A 77 4.50 -8.81 -12.02
C THR A 77 3.07 -8.27 -11.96
N ALA A 78 2.21 -8.64 -12.89
CA ALA A 78 0.79 -8.33 -12.82
C ALA A 78 0.09 -9.14 -11.72
N ALA A 79 -0.86 -8.53 -11.02
CA ALA A 79 -1.56 -9.10 -9.86
C ALA A 79 -2.12 -10.52 -10.05
N PRO A 80 -2.69 -10.91 -11.22
CA PRO A 80 -3.16 -12.28 -11.43
C PRO A 80 -2.10 -13.37 -11.28
N THR A 81 -0.81 -13.02 -11.29
CA THR A 81 0.31 -13.98 -11.18
C THR A 81 0.88 -14.06 -9.76
N HIS A 82 0.47 -13.17 -8.86
CA HIS A 82 1.06 -13.05 -7.53
C HIS A 82 0.92 -14.33 -6.71
N ARG A 83 -0.26 -14.96 -6.68
CA ARG A 83 -0.50 -16.21 -5.95
C ARG A 83 0.46 -17.32 -6.37
N ASP A 84 0.48 -17.65 -7.68
CA ASP A 84 1.32 -18.75 -8.18
C ASP A 84 2.79 -18.52 -7.86
N LEU A 85 3.30 -17.33 -8.18
CA LEU A 85 4.70 -16.99 -7.98
C LEU A 85 5.09 -16.94 -6.49
N ALA A 86 4.25 -16.33 -5.64
CA ALA A 86 4.50 -16.25 -4.21
C ALA A 86 4.47 -17.65 -3.56
N CYS A 87 3.47 -18.47 -3.86
CA CYS A 87 3.39 -19.82 -3.31
C CYS A 87 4.57 -20.69 -3.75
N ARG A 88 5.01 -20.59 -5.01
CA ARG A 88 6.20 -21.32 -5.52
C ARG A 88 7.48 -20.86 -4.84
N ALA A 89 7.65 -19.55 -4.65
CA ALA A 89 8.83 -19.01 -3.98
C ALA A 89 8.89 -19.42 -2.50
N LEU A 90 7.74 -19.35 -1.80
CA LEU A 90 7.62 -19.78 -0.40
C LEU A 90 7.91 -21.29 -0.25
N ALA A 91 7.33 -22.12 -1.13
CA ALA A 91 7.57 -23.57 -1.14
C ALA A 91 9.05 -23.91 -1.44
N ALA A 92 9.74 -23.05 -2.19
CA ALA A 92 11.17 -23.14 -2.40
C ALA A 92 12.01 -22.64 -1.21
N GLY A 93 11.38 -22.15 -0.13
CA GLY A 93 12.06 -21.71 1.09
C GLY A 93 12.56 -20.26 1.05
N LEU A 94 12.09 -19.44 0.11
CA LEU A 94 12.44 -18.02 0.01
C LEU A 94 11.49 -17.15 0.85
N HIS A 95 12.00 -16.05 1.41
CA HIS A 95 11.18 -14.93 1.84
C HIS A 95 10.65 -14.20 0.60
N VAL A 96 9.43 -13.64 0.68
CA VAL A 96 8.76 -13.07 -0.49
C VAL A 96 8.34 -11.63 -0.24
N PHE A 97 8.71 -10.75 -1.14
CA PHE A 97 8.07 -9.45 -1.29
C PHE A 97 7.11 -9.53 -2.47
N VAL A 98 5.87 -9.11 -2.28
CA VAL A 98 4.85 -9.04 -3.34
C VAL A 98 4.39 -7.60 -3.51
N GLU A 99 4.40 -7.10 -4.74
CA GLU A 99 3.78 -5.81 -5.04
C GLU A 99 2.28 -5.80 -4.78
N LYS A 100 1.77 -4.62 -4.49
CA LYS A 100 0.32 -4.43 -4.30
C LYS A 100 -0.45 -4.54 -5.64
N PRO A 101 -1.72 -4.99 -5.61
CA PRO A 101 -2.39 -5.64 -4.49
C PRO A 101 -1.77 -7.02 -4.21
N LEU A 102 -1.88 -7.51 -2.97
CA LEU A 102 -1.36 -8.84 -2.60
C LEU A 102 -1.91 -9.94 -3.52
N ALA A 103 -3.22 -9.86 -3.81
CA ALA A 103 -3.94 -10.71 -4.75
C ALA A 103 -5.17 -9.95 -5.29
N LEU A 104 -5.89 -10.55 -6.26
CA LEU A 104 -7.13 -9.98 -6.78
C LEU A 104 -8.36 -10.40 -5.96
N ASP A 105 -8.27 -11.48 -5.20
CA ASP A 105 -9.33 -11.96 -4.30
C ASP A 105 -8.75 -12.43 -2.96
N LEU A 106 -9.63 -12.64 -1.99
CA LEU A 106 -9.25 -13.02 -0.65
C LEU A 106 -8.75 -14.46 -0.57
N GLU A 107 -9.29 -15.37 -1.39
CA GLU A 107 -8.90 -16.79 -1.40
C GLU A 107 -7.43 -16.95 -1.81
N ASP A 108 -7.01 -16.23 -2.84
CA ASP A 108 -5.62 -16.20 -3.30
C ASP A 108 -4.68 -15.61 -2.23
N ALA A 109 -5.09 -14.53 -1.56
CA ALA A 109 -4.32 -13.95 -0.48
C ALA A 109 -4.18 -14.90 0.73
N GLU A 110 -5.24 -15.61 1.09
CA GLU A 110 -5.23 -16.62 2.16
C GLU A 110 -4.39 -17.84 1.79
N ALA A 111 -4.36 -18.23 0.52
CA ALA A 111 -3.49 -19.30 0.03
C ALA A 111 -2.00 -18.93 0.16
N ILE A 112 -1.64 -17.68 -0.17
CA ILE A 112 -0.27 -17.16 0.06
C ILE A 112 0.07 -17.22 1.55
N ALA A 113 -0.83 -16.75 2.41
CA ALA A 113 -0.62 -16.75 3.86
C ALA A 113 -0.48 -18.16 4.45
N ALA A 114 -1.29 -19.12 3.98
CA ALA A 114 -1.18 -20.52 4.39
C ALA A 114 0.16 -21.13 3.96
N THR A 115 0.60 -20.85 2.73
CA THR A 115 1.88 -21.33 2.21
C THR A 115 3.04 -20.73 3.00
N ALA A 116 2.99 -19.43 3.33
CA ALA A 116 4.01 -18.75 4.13
C ALA A 116 4.16 -19.40 5.52
N ARG A 117 3.04 -19.65 6.21
CA ARG A 117 3.05 -20.32 7.53
C ARG A 117 3.66 -21.72 7.43
N ASN A 118 3.25 -22.51 6.43
CA ASN A 118 3.74 -23.88 6.24
C ASN A 118 5.24 -23.93 5.92
N ALA A 119 5.74 -22.96 5.17
CA ALA A 119 7.15 -22.86 4.82
C ALA A 119 8.01 -22.20 5.92
N GLY A 120 7.40 -21.60 6.95
CA GLY A 120 8.12 -20.82 7.96
C GLY A 120 8.85 -19.60 7.35
N ARG A 121 8.25 -18.98 6.31
CA ARG A 121 8.83 -17.84 5.60
C ARG A 121 7.94 -16.62 5.73
N GLN A 122 8.57 -15.45 5.66
CA GLN A 122 7.86 -14.17 5.72
C GLN A 122 7.39 -13.73 4.33
N VAL A 123 6.25 -13.07 4.30
CA VAL A 123 5.76 -12.31 3.15
C VAL A 123 5.66 -10.85 3.56
N MET A 124 6.19 -9.98 2.72
CA MET A 124 6.08 -8.53 2.82
C MET A 124 5.28 -8.01 1.62
N VAL A 125 4.32 -7.13 1.86
CA VAL A 125 3.50 -6.53 0.80
C VAL A 125 4.01 -5.12 0.48
N GLY A 126 4.05 -4.78 -0.79
CA GLY A 126 4.54 -3.50 -1.32
C GLY A 126 3.65 -2.30 -0.99
N HIS A 127 3.46 -2.03 0.29
CA HIS A 127 2.76 -0.85 0.79
C HIS A 127 3.74 0.32 0.99
N LEU A 128 4.34 0.77 -0.12
CA LEU A 128 5.42 1.76 -0.19
C LEU A 128 5.27 2.96 0.75
N ILE A 129 4.07 3.54 0.83
CA ILE A 129 3.83 4.77 1.61
C ILE A 129 4.01 4.55 3.12
N ARG A 130 3.91 3.30 3.62
CA ARG A 130 4.22 2.92 5.01
C ARG A 130 5.68 3.19 5.38
N TYR A 131 6.57 3.27 4.40
CA TYR A 131 8.01 3.51 4.54
C TYR A 131 8.41 4.95 4.19
N HIS A 132 7.43 5.82 3.94
CA HIS A 132 7.69 7.24 3.68
C HIS A 132 7.96 7.99 4.98
N ASP A 133 9.07 8.71 5.07
CA ASP A 133 9.51 9.37 6.33
C ASP A 133 8.45 10.34 6.89
N ALA A 134 7.68 11.02 6.04
CA ALA A 134 6.60 11.87 6.53
C ALA A 134 5.47 11.06 7.22
N PHE A 135 5.19 9.83 6.77
CA PHE A 135 4.24 8.96 7.45
C PHE A 135 4.82 8.39 8.74
N LEU A 136 6.09 8.01 8.75
CA LEU A 136 6.79 7.56 9.97
C LEU A 136 6.82 8.68 11.02
N ALA A 137 7.20 9.91 10.64
CA ALA A 137 7.17 11.07 11.52
C ALA A 137 5.75 11.37 12.03
N LEU A 138 4.72 11.24 11.18
CA LEU A 138 3.33 11.39 11.58
C LEU A 138 2.97 10.37 12.68
N GLN A 139 3.36 9.10 12.53
CA GLN A 139 3.12 8.05 13.54
C GLN A 139 3.87 8.35 14.86
N GLU A 140 5.11 8.81 14.81
CA GLU A 140 5.89 9.22 15.99
C GLU A 140 5.19 10.37 16.73
N HIS A 141 4.71 11.38 16.04
CA HIS A 141 3.96 12.49 16.65
C HIS A 141 2.62 12.05 17.26
N LEU A 142 1.94 11.10 16.63
CA LEU A 142 0.72 10.50 17.19
C LEU A 142 1.03 9.69 18.46
N ALA A 143 2.09 8.87 18.45
CA ALA A 143 2.53 8.10 19.61
C ALA A 143 2.95 9.01 20.77
N ALA A 144 3.55 10.17 20.48
CA ALA A 144 3.83 11.22 21.46
C ALA A 144 2.58 11.98 21.95
N GLY A 145 1.40 11.66 21.44
CA GLY A 145 0.12 12.26 21.86
C GLY A 145 -0.09 13.70 21.39
N LEU A 146 0.60 14.13 20.31
CA LEU A 146 0.63 15.52 19.85
C LEU A 146 -0.76 16.11 19.59
N ILE A 147 -1.69 15.32 19.02
CA ILE A 147 -3.07 15.73 18.71
C ILE A 147 -4.12 15.00 19.59
N GLY A 148 -3.69 14.22 20.59
CA GLY A 148 -4.58 13.40 21.42
C GLY A 148 -5.11 12.16 20.67
N THR A 149 -6.26 11.65 21.13
CA THR A 149 -6.91 10.49 20.52
C THR A 149 -7.36 10.82 19.09
N ILE A 150 -7.05 9.95 18.14
CA ILE A 150 -7.56 10.07 16.75
C ILE A 150 -9.09 9.98 16.77
N ARG A 151 -9.74 10.90 16.10
CA ARG A 151 -11.19 10.94 15.89
C ARG A 151 -11.57 10.54 14.46
N HIS A 152 -10.84 11.09 13.50
CA HIS A 152 -11.11 10.87 12.09
C HIS A 152 -9.84 10.86 11.24
N VAL A 153 -9.82 10.00 10.22
CA VAL A 153 -8.79 10.01 9.18
C VAL A 153 -9.45 10.25 7.83
N SER A 154 -8.98 11.24 7.08
CA SER A 154 -9.40 11.48 5.70
C SER A 154 -8.22 11.25 4.76
N ALA A 155 -8.41 10.42 3.74
CA ALA A 155 -7.40 10.12 2.72
C ALA A 155 -7.93 10.44 1.33
N ASN A 156 -7.20 11.22 0.55
CA ASN A 156 -7.52 11.51 -0.84
C ASN A 156 -6.35 11.06 -1.73
N ARG A 157 -6.69 10.23 -2.73
CA ARG A 157 -5.76 9.77 -3.75
C ARG A 157 -6.36 9.96 -5.13
N LEU A 158 -6.16 11.15 -5.64
CA LEU A 158 -6.80 11.66 -6.85
C LEU A 158 -5.72 12.13 -7.83
N ALA A 159 -5.88 11.78 -9.10
CA ALA A 159 -5.04 12.32 -10.17
C ALA A 159 -5.70 12.03 -11.53
N MET A 160 -5.31 12.78 -12.56
CA MET A 160 -5.43 12.31 -13.93
C MET A 160 -4.32 11.26 -14.14
N GLY A 161 -4.64 10.02 -13.76
CA GLY A 161 -3.69 8.92 -13.68
C GLY A 161 -3.73 7.98 -14.89
N ARG A 162 -3.05 6.84 -14.74
CA ARG A 162 -3.12 5.75 -15.71
C ARG A 162 -4.43 4.99 -15.49
N ILE A 163 -5.34 5.10 -16.45
CA ILE A 163 -6.59 4.35 -16.45
C ILE A 163 -6.28 2.88 -16.76
N ARG A 164 -6.80 1.97 -15.93
CA ARG A 164 -6.66 0.53 -16.12
C ARG A 164 -7.84 -0.02 -16.91
N ALA A 165 -7.57 -1.03 -17.72
CA ALA A 165 -8.62 -1.70 -18.51
C ALA A 165 -9.20 -2.94 -17.81
N THR A 166 -8.49 -3.49 -16.83
CA THR A 166 -8.81 -4.78 -16.18
C THR A 166 -8.91 -4.72 -14.66
N GLU A 167 -8.49 -3.61 -14.06
CA GLU A 167 -8.52 -3.37 -12.62
C GLU A 167 -9.34 -2.12 -12.33
N SER A 168 -10.11 -2.10 -11.25
CA SER A 168 -10.82 -0.91 -10.80
C SER A 168 -9.89 0.01 -10.00
N VAL A 169 -10.31 1.25 -9.80
CA VAL A 169 -9.63 2.19 -8.89
C VAL A 169 -9.54 1.66 -7.46
N ILE A 170 -10.43 0.74 -7.07
CA ILE A 170 -10.45 0.09 -5.76
C ILE A 170 -9.15 -0.70 -5.56
N TYR A 171 -8.79 -1.59 -6.48
CA TYR A 171 -7.59 -2.43 -6.38
C TYR A 171 -6.30 -1.69 -6.75
N ASP A 172 -6.39 -0.63 -7.57
CA ASP A 172 -5.20 0.15 -7.94
C ASP A 172 -4.78 1.16 -6.84
N LEU A 173 -5.72 1.92 -6.28
CA LEU A 173 -5.41 3.05 -5.41
C LEU A 173 -5.74 2.83 -3.92
N CYS A 174 -6.87 2.17 -3.59
CA CYS A 174 -7.27 2.00 -2.20
C CYS A 174 -6.26 1.25 -1.32
N PRO A 175 -5.48 0.25 -1.80
CA PRO A 175 -4.51 -0.45 -0.96
C PRO A 175 -3.54 0.49 -0.25
N HIS A 176 -3.09 1.54 -0.93
CA HIS A 176 -2.17 2.52 -0.38
C HIS A 176 -2.73 3.21 0.87
N ASP A 177 -3.97 3.71 0.78
CA ASP A 177 -4.58 4.49 1.87
C ASP A 177 -5.15 3.58 2.95
N LEU A 178 -5.66 2.39 2.60
CA LEU A 178 -6.10 1.39 3.57
C LEU A 178 -4.98 0.94 4.49
N SER A 179 -3.78 0.65 3.94
CA SER A 179 -2.62 0.28 4.75
C SER A 179 -2.24 1.39 5.74
N LEU A 180 -2.30 2.68 5.32
CA LEU A 180 -2.05 3.81 6.23
C LEU A 180 -3.13 3.92 7.32
N ILE A 181 -4.41 3.86 6.94
CA ILE A 181 -5.55 3.97 7.85
C ILE A 181 -5.50 2.85 8.90
N LEU A 182 -5.30 1.60 8.49
CA LEU A 182 -5.21 0.46 9.41
C LEU A 182 -4.05 0.60 10.40
N ALA A 183 -2.89 1.06 9.93
CA ALA A 183 -1.75 1.32 10.79
C ALA A 183 -2.01 2.42 11.84
N LEU A 184 -2.83 3.42 11.50
CA LEU A 184 -3.19 4.50 12.41
C LEU A 184 -4.30 4.11 13.39
N MET A 185 -5.27 3.34 12.93
CA MET A 185 -6.41 2.92 13.75
C MET A 185 -6.07 1.74 14.67
N GLY A 186 -5.12 0.88 14.29
CA GLY A 186 -4.68 -0.28 15.08
C GLY A 186 -5.71 -1.39 15.22
N GLU A 187 -6.80 -1.34 14.43
CA GLU A 187 -7.88 -2.32 14.44
C GLU A 187 -8.55 -2.41 13.06
N MET A 188 -9.30 -3.48 12.83
CA MET A 188 -10.16 -3.63 11.65
C MET A 188 -11.44 -2.77 11.80
N PRO A 189 -11.92 -2.15 10.71
CA PRO A 189 -13.21 -1.47 10.74
C PRO A 189 -14.34 -2.49 10.96
N HIS A 190 -15.33 -2.13 11.77
CA HIS A 190 -16.54 -2.93 11.95
C HIS A 190 -17.64 -2.52 10.98
N GLN A 191 -17.48 -1.41 10.27
CA GLN A 191 -18.39 -0.92 9.24
C GLN A 191 -17.60 -0.43 8.03
N VAL A 192 -18.00 -0.87 6.84
CA VAL A 192 -17.44 -0.45 5.55
C VAL A 192 -18.61 -0.08 4.65
N SER A 193 -18.54 1.08 3.99
CA SER A 193 -19.52 1.51 3.00
C SER A 193 -18.81 2.25 1.88
N SER A 194 -19.04 1.83 0.62
CA SER A 194 -18.41 2.44 -0.54
C SER A 194 -19.41 2.77 -1.62
N ARG A 195 -19.24 3.96 -2.21
CA ARG A 195 -19.99 4.39 -3.39
C ARG A 195 -19.07 5.01 -4.41
N GLY A 196 -19.46 4.96 -5.68
CA GLY A 196 -18.67 5.54 -6.76
C GLY A 196 -19.35 5.44 -8.10
N ALA A 197 -18.55 5.53 -9.15
CA ALA A 197 -19.03 5.49 -10.53
C ALA A 197 -18.03 4.84 -11.46
N SER A 198 -18.52 4.32 -12.58
CA SER A 198 -17.80 3.70 -13.69
C SER A 198 -18.05 4.49 -14.98
N HIS A 199 -17.41 5.66 -15.10
CA HIS A 199 -17.64 6.56 -16.23
C HIS A 199 -16.95 6.13 -17.53
N ILE A 200 -15.81 5.45 -17.41
CA ILE A 200 -14.94 5.10 -18.54
C ILE A 200 -15.25 3.70 -19.03
N THR A 201 -15.22 2.72 -18.13
CA THR A 201 -15.51 1.32 -18.45
C THR A 201 -16.68 0.84 -17.62
N PRO A 202 -17.85 0.51 -18.21
CA PRO A 202 -19.01 0.06 -17.47
C PRO A 202 -18.67 -1.11 -16.53
N GLY A 203 -19.11 -1.01 -15.27
CA GLY A 203 -18.86 -2.04 -14.25
C GLY A 203 -17.43 -2.06 -13.68
N LEU A 204 -16.57 -1.13 -14.09
CA LEU A 204 -15.21 -1.00 -13.57
C LEU A 204 -15.05 0.39 -12.93
N PRO A 205 -15.22 0.53 -11.61
CA PRO A 205 -15.15 1.82 -10.92
C PRO A 205 -13.87 2.60 -11.22
N ASP A 206 -14.03 3.87 -11.61
CA ASP A 206 -12.95 4.83 -11.87
C ASP A 206 -12.87 5.95 -10.83
N MET A 207 -13.89 6.06 -9.94
CA MET A 207 -13.83 6.84 -8.72
C MET A 207 -14.67 6.19 -7.62
N THR A 208 -14.19 6.30 -6.36
CA THR A 208 -14.91 5.81 -5.18
C THR A 208 -14.74 6.74 -3.99
N SER A 209 -15.77 6.75 -3.12
CA SER A 209 -15.69 7.29 -1.76
C SER A 209 -16.08 6.18 -0.79
N THR A 210 -15.18 5.87 0.16
CA THR A 210 -15.35 4.77 1.11
C THR A 210 -15.32 5.31 2.53
N TRP A 211 -16.29 4.92 3.34
CA TRP A 211 -16.37 5.20 4.77
C TRP A 211 -16.05 3.93 5.57
N LEU A 212 -15.24 4.10 6.63
CA LEU A 212 -14.83 3.06 7.54
C LEU A 212 -15.18 3.49 8.97
N GLY A 213 -15.93 2.66 9.69
CA GLY A 213 -16.27 2.87 11.11
C GLY A 213 -15.42 2.00 12.01
N PHE A 214 -14.90 2.58 13.11
CA PHE A 214 -14.02 1.93 14.10
C PHE A 214 -14.58 2.09 15.52
N SER A 215 -14.03 1.35 16.47
CA SER A 215 -14.44 1.41 17.87
C SER A 215 -14.29 2.83 18.44
N GLY A 216 -15.11 3.14 19.45
CA GLY A 216 -15.07 4.44 20.12
C GLY A 216 -15.56 5.62 19.29
N GLY A 217 -16.33 5.38 18.21
CA GLY A 217 -16.84 6.43 17.31
C GLY A 217 -15.78 7.02 16.38
N ARG A 218 -14.61 6.37 16.29
CA ARG A 218 -13.57 6.74 15.33
C ARG A 218 -14.01 6.36 13.92
N SER A 219 -13.57 7.13 12.95
CA SER A 219 -13.94 6.90 11.55
C SER A 219 -12.82 7.22 10.60
N ALA A 220 -12.91 6.67 9.39
CA ALA A 220 -12.08 7.13 8.28
C ALA A 220 -12.91 7.27 7.01
N MET A 221 -12.46 8.16 6.14
CA MET A 221 -13.01 8.34 4.80
C MET A 221 -11.85 8.37 3.81
N MET A 222 -11.97 7.65 2.72
CA MET A 222 -11.04 7.77 1.60
C MET A 222 -11.78 8.02 0.30
N THR A 223 -11.19 8.88 -0.54
CA THR A 223 -11.66 9.16 -1.89
C THR A 223 -10.55 8.86 -2.88
N THR A 224 -10.84 7.98 -3.83
CA THR A 224 -9.89 7.60 -4.87
C THR A 224 -10.48 7.84 -6.26
N GLY A 225 -9.66 8.24 -7.22
CA GLY A 225 -10.14 8.48 -8.58
C GLY A 225 -9.04 8.77 -9.59
N TRP A 226 -9.27 8.31 -10.83
CA TRP A 226 -8.32 8.49 -11.93
C TRP A 226 -8.57 9.75 -12.77
N MET A 227 -9.70 10.43 -12.59
CA MET A 227 -10.13 11.53 -13.48
C MET A 227 -10.04 12.92 -12.85
N CYS A 228 -9.33 13.07 -11.75
CA CYS A 228 -9.13 14.37 -11.15
C CYS A 228 -8.07 15.16 -11.93
N PRO A 229 -8.33 16.40 -12.37
CA PRO A 229 -7.39 17.18 -13.19
C PRO A 229 -6.13 17.63 -12.43
N TYR A 230 -6.15 17.57 -11.10
CA TYR A 230 -4.99 17.84 -10.25
C TYR A 230 -4.65 16.60 -9.41
N LYS A 231 -3.38 16.48 -9.04
CA LYS A 231 -2.91 15.41 -8.18
C LYS A 231 -3.14 15.81 -6.71
N GLU A 232 -3.82 14.93 -5.95
CA GLU A 232 -3.98 15.04 -4.52
C GLU A 232 -3.65 13.68 -3.88
N HIS A 233 -2.55 13.62 -3.12
CA HIS A 233 -2.15 12.47 -2.32
C HIS A 233 -2.01 12.96 -0.87
N ARG A 234 -3.13 13.04 -0.16
CA ARG A 234 -3.20 13.66 1.15
C ARG A 234 -3.88 12.78 2.18
N LEU A 235 -3.25 12.68 3.34
CA LEU A 235 -3.76 12.01 4.53
C LEU A 235 -3.90 13.05 5.64
N SER A 236 -5.12 13.27 6.13
CA SER A 236 -5.43 14.17 7.25
C SER A 236 -5.88 13.34 8.45
N VAL A 237 -5.19 13.49 9.57
CA VAL A 237 -5.53 12.82 10.83
C VAL A 237 -6.01 13.86 11.82
N THR A 238 -7.30 13.83 12.15
CA THR A 238 -7.93 14.73 13.12
C THR A 238 -8.01 14.06 14.48
N GLY A 239 -7.43 14.68 15.47
CA GLY A 239 -7.46 14.27 16.87
C GLY A 239 -8.27 15.23 17.75
N GLU A 240 -8.16 15.02 19.06
CA GLU A 240 -8.86 15.84 20.08
C GLU A 240 -8.28 17.26 20.21
N ARG A 241 -6.99 17.44 19.90
CA ARG A 241 -6.23 18.67 20.15
C ARG A 241 -5.54 19.22 18.90
N GLY A 242 -6.09 18.92 17.72
CA GLY A 242 -5.54 19.39 16.46
C GLY A 242 -5.56 18.31 15.38
N SER A 243 -4.90 18.62 14.26
CA SER A 243 -4.82 17.72 13.12
C SER A 243 -3.40 17.68 12.56
N LEU A 244 -2.99 16.50 12.09
CA LEU A 244 -1.78 16.29 11.31
C LEU A 244 -2.15 16.02 9.86
N VAL A 245 -1.49 16.69 8.94
CA VAL A 245 -1.71 16.49 7.48
C VAL A 245 -0.41 16.09 6.83
N PHE A 246 -0.38 14.91 6.24
CA PHE A 246 0.65 14.46 5.33
C PHE A 246 0.16 14.67 3.89
N ASP A 247 0.88 15.50 3.12
CA ASP A 247 0.60 15.76 1.70
C ASP A 247 1.84 15.39 0.86
N ASP A 248 1.77 14.25 0.17
CA ASP A 248 2.89 13.75 -0.64
C ASP A 248 3.15 14.57 -1.91
N THR A 249 2.25 15.47 -2.27
CA THR A 249 2.43 16.37 -3.43
C THR A 249 3.27 17.60 -3.11
N ARG A 250 3.54 17.85 -1.83
CA ARG A 250 4.30 19.01 -1.38
C ARG A 250 5.81 18.77 -1.38
N PRO A 251 6.63 19.84 -1.44
CA PRO A 251 8.06 19.75 -1.15
C PRO A 251 8.33 19.10 0.21
N TRP A 252 9.48 18.47 0.39
CA TRP A 252 9.84 17.77 1.63
C TRP A 252 9.62 18.59 2.91
N ALA A 253 10.00 19.85 2.89
CA ALA A 253 9.84 20.77 4.03
C ALA A 253 8.37 21.06 4.40
N GLU A 254 7.42 20.73 3.51
CA GLU A 254 6.00 21.02 3.67
C GLU A 254 5.12 19.76 3.69
N LYS A 255 5.73 18.56 3.64
CA LYS A 255 5.00 17.30 3.56
C LYS A 255 4.18 16.99 4.81
N LEU A 256 4.60 17.45 5.99
CA LEU A 256 3.92 17.19 7.25
C LEU A 256 3.60 18.50 7.98
N THR A 257 2.31 18.77 8.17
CA THR A 257 1.82 20.00 8.79
C THR A 257 0.95 19.69 10.00
N LEU A 258 1.19 20.40 11.09
CA LEU A 258 0.34 20.40 12.29
C LEU A 258 -0.58 21.62 12.28
N TYR A 259 -1.88 21.38 12.51
CA TYR A 259 -2.91 22.39 12.71
C TYR A 259 -3.41 22.32 14.15
N ARG A 260 -3.47 23.46 14.84
CA ARG A 260 -3.87 23.58 16.26
C ARG A 260 -5.05 24.56 16.43
N ASP A 261 -5.97 24.52 15.48
CA ASP A 261 -7.22 25.27 15.62
C ASP A 261 -8.03 24.71 16.80
N GLU A 262 -8.54 25.59 17.65
CA GLU A 262 -9.32 25.22 18.83
C GLU A 262 -10.80 25.56 18.62
N ILE A 263 -11.67 24.65 19.04
CA ILE A 263 -13.11 24.82 19.04
C ILE A 263 -13.56 24.85 20.51
N THR A 264 -14.10 25.98 20.98
CA THR A 264 -14.54 26.16 22.37
C THR A 264 -16.03 26.49 22.40
N PRO A 265 -16.78 26.01 23.43
CA PRO A 265 -18.17 26.42 23.64
C PRO A 265 -18.28 27.95 23.84
N ASP A 266 -19.26 28.58 23.19
CA ASP A 266 -19.56 29.99 23.34
C ASP A 266 -21.09 30.17 23.46
N GLY A 267 -21.61 30.07 24.68
CA GLY A 267 -23.04 30.05 24.97
C GLY A 267 -23.72 28.84 24.29
N ALA A 268 -24.67 29.11 23.40
CA ALA A 268 -25.34 28.09 22.57
C ALA A 268 -24.60 27.76 21.27
N ASN A 269 -23.45 28.40 21.02
CA ASN A 269 -22.63 28.27 19.81
C ASN A 269 -21.22 27.72 20.13
N PHE A 270 -20.37 27.77 19.11
CA PHE A 270 -18.94 27.45 19.25
C PHE A 270 -18.10 28.58 18.64
N ALA A 271 -17.02 28.95 19.33
CA ALA A 271 -15.98 29.82 18.80
C ALA A 271 -14.85 28.99 18.23
N ILE A 272 -14.23 29.48 17.14
CA ILE A 272 -13.06 28.89 16.53
C ILE A 272 -11.87 29.84 16.68
N THR A 273 -10.88 29.41 17.41
CA THR A 273 -9.59 30.11 17.50
C THR A 273 -8.61 29.47 16.51
N ARG A 274 -8.20 30.23 15.49
CA ARG A 274 -7.27 29.75 14.47
C ARG A 274 -5.83 29.95 14.91
N ALA A 275 -5.01 28.91 14.71
CA ALA A 275 -3.56 28.96 14.88
C ALA A 275 -2.85 28.92 13.51
N ALA A 276 -1.69 29.50 13.42
CA ALA A 276 -0.87 29.36 12.22
C ALA A 276 -0.45 27.88 12.05
N PRO A 277 -0.52 27.31 10.84
CA PRO A 277 -0.02 25.98 10.57
C PRO A 277 1.48 25.86 10.88
N ILE A 278 1.90 24.74 11.45
CA ILE A 278 3.29 24.47 11.83
C ILE A 278 3.82 23.36 10.93
N GLN A 279 4.85 23.66 10.14
CA GLN A 279 5.56 22.65 9.36
C GLN A 279 6.43 21.79 10.29
N LEU A 280 6.24 20.50 10.26
CA LEU A 280 7.03 19.55 11.03
C LEU A 280 8.17 19.02 10.16
N PRO A 281 9.42 19.03 10.63
CA PRO A 281 10.56 18.60 9.84
C PRO A 281 10.46 17.11 9.53
N VAL A 282 10.71 16.76 8.28
CA VAL A 282 10.75 15.38 7.79
C VAL A 282 12.09 15.16 7.07
N PRO A 283 12.85 14.11 7.42
CA PRO A 283 14.04 13.73 6.65
C PRO A 283 13.71 13.46 5.19
N GLU A 284 14.57 13.87 4.28
CA GLU A 284 14.41 13.53 2.87
C GLU A 284 15.06 12.19 2.58
N SER A 285 14.27 11.19 2.16
CA SER A 285 14.75 9.88 1.77
C SER A 285 14.02 9.33 0.55
N GLU A 286 14.46 8.19 0.05
CA GLU A 286 13.75 7.43 -0.99
C GLU A 286 12.91 6.33 -0.31
N PRO A 287 11.56 6.45 -0.26
CA PRO A 287 10.69 5.47 0.42
C PRO A 287 10.88 4.03 -0.11
N LEU A 288 11.07 3.87 -1.44
CA LEU A 288 11.32 2.56 -2.04
C LEU A 288 12.62 1.92 -1.53
N LYS A 289 13.63 2.72 -1.25
CA LYS A 289 14.88 2.24 -0.67
C LYS A 289 14.70 1.80 0.77
N GLN A 290 13.90 2.52 1.56
CA GLN A 290 13.57 2.13 2.93
C GLN A 290 12.75 0.84 2.95
N GLU A 291 11.79 0.70 2.03
CA GLU A 291 11.00 -0.52 1.87
C GLU A 291 11.89 -1.72 1.54
N MET A 292 12.81 -1.58 0.60
CA MET A 292 13.76 -2.65 0.27
C MET A 292 14.71 -2.99 1.43
N ARG A 293 15.13 -2.00 2.23
CA ARG A 293 15.91 -2.25 3.46
C ARG A 293 15.12 -3.06 4.48
N ALA A 294 13.82 -2.77 4.64
CA ALA A 294 12.96 -3.55 5.53
C ALA A 294 12.84 -5.01 5.04
N PHE A 295 12.72 -5.24 3.74
CA PHE A 295 12.70 -6.58 3.18
C PHE A 295 14.03 -7.32 3.34
N ILE A 296 15.16 -6.64 3.15
CA ILE A 296 16.50 -7.21 3.40
C ILE A 296 16.62 -7.63 4.87
N ALA A 297 16.25 -6.77 5.80
CA ALA A 297 16.27 -7.08 7.23
C ALA A 297 15.37 -8.27 7.58
N CYS A 298 14.19 -8.35 6.95
CA CYS A 298 13.30 -9.50 7.06
C CYS A 298 13.98 -10.80 6.58
N CYS A 299 14.68 -10.78 5.44
CA CYS A 299 15.41 -11.93 4.93
C CYS A 299 16.57 -12.35 5.85
N GLU A 300 17.24 -11.40 6.50
CA GLU A 300 18.37 -11.63 7.38
C GLU A 300 17.98 -12.19 8.74
N THR A 301 16.89 -11.69 9.29
CA THR A 301 16.49 -11.97 10.67
C THR A 301 15.32 -12.95 10.79
N GLY A 302 14.52 -13.11 9.74
CA GLY A 302 13.25 -13.82 9.78
C GLY A 302 12.14 -13.05 10.53
N ALA A 303 12.41 -11.83 10.99
CA ALA A 303 11.40 -11.00 11.68
C ALA A 303 10.34 -10.50 10.69
N ALA A 304 9.10 -10.43 11.17
CA ALA A 304 7.98 -9.89 10.38
C ALA A 304 8.19 -8.39 10.10
N PRO A 305 8.07 -7.95 8.83
CA PRO A 305 8.13 -6.53 8.49
C PRO A 305 6.83 -5.80 8.87
N PRO A 306 6.82 -4.45 8.94
CA PRO A 306 5.60 -3.67 9.22
C PRO A 306 4.42 -3.92 8.26
N THR A 307 4.72 -4.30 7.02
CA THR A 307 3.71 -4.65 6.00
C THR A 307 3.76 -6.15 5.71
N ASP A 308 3.65 -6.95 6.76
CA ASP A 308 3.67 -8.41 6.68
C ASP A 308 2.40 -8.98 6.04
N ILE A 309 2.33 -10.30 5.98
CA ILE A 309 1.16 -11.01 5.41
C ILE A 309 -0.14 -10.71 6.17
N ALA A 310 -0.08 -10.41 7.48
CA ALA A 310 -1.27 -10.08 8.25
C ALA A 310 -1.80 -8.68 7.88
N ASP A 311 -0.90 -7.69 7.69
CA ASP A 311 -1.24 -6.37 7.14
C ASP A 311 -1.85 -6.50 5.74
N GLY A 312 -1.21 -7.28 4.86
CA GLY A 312 -1.71 -7.55 3.50
C GLY A 312 -3.10 -8.19 3.49
N LEU A 313 -3.35 -9.18 4.33
CA LEU A 313 -4.66 -9.82 4.48
C LEU A 313 -5.71 -8.86 5.03
N ALA A 314 -5.35 -7.99 5.97
CA ALA A 314 -6.27 -7.00 6.52
C ALA A 314 -6.72 -6.02 5.43
N VAL A 315 -5.79 -5.51 4.62
CA VAL A 315 -6.10 -4.68 3.46
C VAL A 315 -6.98 -5.43 2.46
N GLN A 316 -6.62 -6.67 2.11
CA GLN A 316 -7.36 -7.47 1.12
C GLN A 316 -8.81 -7.74 1.55
N ARG A 317 -9.06 -8.02 2.83
CA ARG A 317 -10.42 -8.21 3.37
C ARG A 317 -11.28 -6.97 3.24
N ILE A 318 -10.71 -5.80 3.45
CA ILE A 318 -11.45 -4.54 3.27
C ILE A 318 -11.68 -4.27 1.78
N LEU A 319 -10.71 -4.51 0.92
CA LEU A 319 -10.89 -4.37 -0.54
C LEU A 319 -12.04 -5.26 -1.04
N GLN A 320 -12.08 -6.53 -0.62
CA GLN A 320 -13.18 -7.43 -0.95
C GLN A 320 -14.51 -6.91 -0.42
N THR A 321 -14.56 -6.43 0.84
CA THR A 321 -15.78 -5.84 1.41
C THR A 321 -16.23 -4.60 0.65
N ILE A 322 -15.29 -3.76 0.20
CA ILE A 322 -15.60 -2.58 -0.63
C ILE A 322 -16.23 -3.04 -1.95
N ASP A 323 -15.64 -4.01 -2.62
CA ASP A 323 -16.10 -4.53 -3.91
C ASP A 323 -17.50 -5.17 -3.77
N ASP A 324 -17.70 -6.01 -2.76
CA ASP A 324 -18.97 -6.69 -2.46
C ASP A 324 -20.11 -5.73 -2.08
N THR A 325 -19.79 -4.61 -1.44
CA THR A 325 -20.75 -3.61 -0.97
C THR A 325 -20.82 -2.36 -1.84
N PHE A 326 -20.04 -2.32 -2.91
CA PHE A 326 -19.98 -1.17 -3.81
C PHE A 326 -21.35 -0.89 -4.44
N THR A 327 -21.76 0.38 -4.36
CA THR A 327 -23.00 0.84 -4.99
C THR A 327 -22.66 1.93 -5.99
N GLU A 328 -23.00 1.69 -7.25
CA GLU A 328 -22.81 2.65 -8.33
C GLU A 328 -23.93 3.70 -8.32
N PHE A 329 -23.58 4.98 -8.51
CA PHE A 329 -24.57 6.04 -8.68
C PHE A 329 -25.32 5.84 -10.00
N GLY A 330 -26.64 5.84 -9.97
CA GLY A 330 -27.49 5.67 -11.15
C GLY A 330 -27.86 4.22 -11.49
N ALA A 331 -27.38 3.22 -10.75
CA ALA A 331 -27.90 1.86 -10.85
C ALA A 331 -29.37 1.82 -10.39
N ALA A 332 -30.19 1.01 -11.09
CA ALA A 332 -31.65 1.00 -11.07
C ALA A 332 -32.33 1.01 -9.67
N PRO A 333 -33.62 1.40 -9.59
CA PRO A 333 -34.31 1.76 -8.35
C PRO A 333 -34.50 0.57 -7.42
N GLY A 334 -33.84 0.62 -6.30
CA GLY A 334 -33.84 -0.30 -5.16
C GLY A 334 -33.03 0.28 -4.00
N SER A 335 -32.13 1.20 -4.29
CA SER A 335 -31.40 1.99 -3.28
C SER A 335 -32.25 3.17 -2.82
N PRO A 336 -32.24 3.56 -1.55
CA PRO A 336 -32.92 4.74 -1.06
C PRO A 336 -32.15 6.01 -1.44
N ASP A 337 -32.01 6.28 -2.73
CA ASP A 337 -31.51 7.58 -3.17
C ASP A 337 -32.63 8.61 -3.06
N VAL A 338 -32.46 9.53 -2.15
CA VAL A 338 -33.33 10.69 -2.03
C VAL A 338 -33.11 11.55 -3.27
N THR A 339 -34.02 11.43 -4.23
CA THR A 339 -34.07 12.35 -5.37
C THR A 339 -34.47 13.71 -4.84
N LEU A 340 -33.53 14.65 -4.76
CA LEU A 340 -33.84 16.05 -4.46
C LEU A 340 -34.72 16.58 -5.59
N ALA A 341 -35.99 16.78 -5.32
CA ALA A 341 -36.90 17.43 -6.24
C ALA A 341 -36.34 18.81 -6.62
N ARG A 342 -36.14 19.04 -7.91
CA ARG A 342 -35.79 20.36 -8.43
C ARG A 342 -36.97 21.29 -8.06
N LYS A 343 -36.74 22.20 -7.13
CA LYS A 343 -37.65 23.35 -6.97
C LYS A 343 -37.41 24.22 -8.18
N GLY A 344 -38.46 24.32 -9.03
CA GLY A 344 -38.54 25.26 -10.14
C GLY A 344 -38.57 26.71 -9.70
#